data_1d23ef545298b2e3f0004bdb79f1327f
#
_entry.id   1d23ef545298b2e3f0004bdb79f1327f
#
_cell.length_a   1.000
_cell.length_b   1.000
_cell.length_c   1.000
_cell.angle_alpha   90.00
_cell.angle_beta   90.00
_cell.angle_gamma   90.00
#
_symmetry.space_group_name_H-M   'P 1'
#
loop_
_entity.id
_entity.type
_entity.pdbx_description
1 polymer ?
#
loop_
_entity_poly.entity_id
_entity_poly.type
_entity_poly.pdbx_seq_one_letter_code
_entity_poly.pdbx_strand_id
1 'polypeptide(L)'
;LMCMVEGIIVEYFGPSFEYSSEEEAALFDDFAVEHNLNPLGERKSTKLKAPKDLVLAMSLQTDKGWHIWQLISGYVIDVLLTNNYDEAIAAHNPLRNKICHGVQTNYGTEEHSLKAILVIDLITRLGCAAQQGMRLKAEASESGGRKAEASEAYHG
;
A
#
# COMPACT_ATOMS: atom_id res chain seq x y z
N LEU A 1 11.91 7.24 -14.13
CA LEU A 1 11.66 6.12 -13.23
C LEU A 1 10.76 6.54 -12.07
N MET A 2 11.15 7.53 -11.25
CA MET A 2 10.37 7.96 -10.06
C MET A 2 8.94 8.39 -10.38
N CYS A 3 8.70 9.06 -11.49
CA CYS A 3 7.35 9.50 -11.89
C CYS A 3 6.40 8.33 -12.24
N MET A 4 6.93 7.11 -12.43
CA MET A 4 6.13 5.92 -12.71
C MET A 4 5.63 5.20 -11.45
N VAL A 5 6.18 5.52 -10.29
CA VAL A 5 5.89 4.79 -9.03
C VAL A 5 4.40 4.77 -8.70
N GLU A 6 3.71 5.91 -8.82
CA GLU A 6 2.25 5.96 -8.56
C GLU A 6 1.46 5.11 -9.54
N GLY A 7 1.86 5.12 -10.82
CA GLY A 7 1.22 4.28 -11.85
C GLY A 7 1.36 2.81 -11.54
N ILE A 8 2.55 2.38 -11.09
CA ILE A 8 2.81 1.00 -10.68
C ILE A 8 1.93 0.61 -9.48
N ILE A 9 1.85 1.46 -8.46
CA ILE A 9 1.00 1.22 -7.29
C ILE A 9 -0.46 1.05 -7.70
N VAL A 10 -0.98 1.97 -8.52
CA VAL A 10 -2.38 1.93 -8.98
C VAL A 10 -2.64 0.68 -9.83
N GLU A 11 -1.69 0.25 -10.66
CA GLU A 11 -1.85 -0.93 -11.51
C GLU A 11 -1.95 -2.23 -10.71
N TYR A 12 -1.21 -2.37 -9.61
CA TYR A 12 -1.30 -3.57 -8.76
C TYR A 12 -2.65 -3.74 -8.07
N PHE A 13 -3.33 -2.65 -7.68
CA PHE A 13 -4.66 -2.69 -7.09
C PHE A 13 -5.78 -2.32 -8.06
N GLY A 14 -5.42 -1.89 -9.27
CA GLY A 14 -6.38 -1.32 -10.20
C GLY A 14 -6.89 0.05 -9.73
N PRO A 15 -8.02 0.50 -10.28
CA PRO A 15 -8.50 1.87 -10.10
C PRO A 15 -9.06 2.17 -8.69
N SER A 16 -9.34 1.14 -7.89
CA SER A 16 -9.86 1.33 -6.53
C SER A 16 -9.75 0.05 -5.70
N PHE A 17 -9.55 0.21 -4.41
CA PHE A 17 -9.57 -0.83 -3.41
C PHE A 17 -10.65 -0.51 -2.36
N GLU A 18 -11.35 -1.53 -1.87
CA GLU A 18 -12.38 -1.40 -0.82
C GLU A 18 -12.26 -2.58 0.14
N TYR A 19 -12.38 -2.32 1.43
CA TYR A 19 -12.32 -3.37 2.44
C TYR A 19 -13.59 -4.19 2.47
N SER A 20 -13.45 -5.50 2.70
CA SER A 20 -14.56 -6.45 2.77
C SER A 20 -15.11 -6.64 4.17
N SER A 21 -14.37 -6.20 5.21
CA SER A 21 -14.78 -6.34 6.62
C SER A 21 -14.56 -5.06 7.41
N GLU A 22 -15.35 -4.87 8.47
CA GLU A 22 -15.20 -3.77 9.41
C GLU A 22 -13.88 -3.83 10.18
N GLU A 23 -13.37 -5.02 10.48
CA GLU A 23 -12.12 -5.22 11.19
C GLU A 23 -10.91 -4.74 10.35
N GLU A 24 -10.90 -5.07 9.06
CA GLU A 24 -9.85 -4.60 8.15
C GLU A 24 -9.92 -3.08 7.97
N ALA A 25 -11.12 -2.52 7.90
CA ALA A 25 -11.33 -1.08 7.80
C ALA A 25 -10.84 -0.35 9.07
N ALA A 26 -11.16 -0.88 10.26
CA ALA A 26 -10.69 -0.33 11.53
C ALA A 26 -9.15 -0.36 11.63
N LEU A 27 -8.54 -1.47 11.23
CA LEU A 27 -7.08 -1.59 11.20
C LEU A 27 -6.45 -0.58 10.24
N PHE A 28 -7.05 -0.34 9.08
CA PHE A 28 -6.59 0.71 8.17
C PHE A 28 -6.68 2.09 8.82
N ASP A 29 -7.78 2.40 9.52
CA ASP A 29 -7.99 3.69 10.14
C ASP A 29 -6.96 3.99 11.22
N ASP A 30 -6.58 2.99 12.03
CA ASP A 30 -5.54 3.12 13.04
C ASP A 30 -4.19 3.54 12.41
N PHE A 31 -3.77 2.84 11.35
CA PHE A 31 -2.52 3.16 10.65
C PHE A 31 -2.61 4.42 9.77
N ALA A 32 -3.78 4.73 9.23
CA ALA A 32 -3.98 5.94 8.45
C ALA A 32 -3.66 7.20 9.27
N VAL A 33 -4.10 7.24 10.52
CA VAL A 33 -3.81 8.35 11.45
C VAL A 33 -2.30 8.46 11.71
N GLU A 34 -1.61 7.34 11.93
CA GLU A 34 -0.16 7.30 12.15
C GLU A 34 0.64 7.93 10.99
N HIS A 35 0.16 7.73 9.76
CA HIS A 35 0.79 8.25 8.53
C HIS A 35 0.19 9.56 8.02
N ASN A 36 -0.58 10.27 8.84
CA ASN A 36 -1.27 11.51 8.45
C ASN A 36 -2.17 11.36 7.21
N LEU A 37 -2.81 10.20 7.07
CA LEU A 37 -3.85 9.94 6.10
C LEU A 37 -5.23 10.05 6.76
N ASN A 38 -6.25 10.38 5.96
CA ASN A 38 -7.61 10.48 6.50
C ASN A 38 -8.21 9.08 6.74
N PRO A 39 -8.76 8.78 7.93
CA PRO A 39 -9.52 7.56 8.18
C PRO A 39 -10.69 7.39 7.21
N LEU A 40 -11.12 6.15 6.98
CA LEU A 40 -12.24 5.85 6.06
C LEU A 40 -13.53 6.53 6.48
N GLY A 41 -13.80 6.57 7.79
CA GLY A 41 -15.00 7.19 8.35
C GLY A 41 -15.12 8.70 8.11
N GLU A 42 -14.02 9.39 7.83
CA GLU A 42 -13.98 10.82 7.52
C GLU A 42 -14.04 11.11 6.01
N ARG A 43 -14.07 10.10 5.18
CA ARG A 43 -14.02 10.22 3.71
C ARG A 43 -15.41 10.24 3.10
N LYS A 44 -15.53 10.91 1.95
CA LYS A 44 -16.74 10.86 1.11
C LYS A 44 -16.97 9.50 0.45
N SER A 45 -15.94 8.65 0.39
CA SER A 45 -15.99 7.31 -0.19
C SER A 45 -15.00 6.42 0.51
N THR A 46 -15.40 5.20 0.80
CA THR A 46 -14.56 4.13 1.36
C THR A 46 -13.60 3.52 0.33
N LYS A 47 -13.78 3.84 -0.96
CA LYS A 47 -12.90 3.36 -2.03
C LYS A 47 -11.57 4.09 -2.00
N LEU A 48 -10.50 3.32 -1.83
CA LEU A 48 -9.14 3.82 -1.83
C LEU A 48 -8.64 3.93 -3.27
N LYS A 49 -8.12 5.10 -3.64
CA LYS A 49 -7.59 5.39 -4.98
C LYS A 49 -6.25 6.11 -4.94
N ALA A 50 -5.99 6.85 -3.87
CA ALA A 50 -4.75 7.60 -3.75
C ALA A 50 -3.56 6.64 -3.54
N PRO A 51 -2.41 6.86 -4.17
CA PRO A 51 -1.25 5.98 -4.08
C PRO A 51 -0.81 5.67 -2.64
N LYS A 52 -0.82 6.65 -1.74
CA LYS A 52 -0.49 6.44 -0.33
C LYS A 52 -1.45 5.47 0.37
N ASP A 53 -2.75 5.65 0.14
CA ASP A 53 -3.79 4.79 0.71
C ASP A 53 -3.66 3.35 0.19
N LEU A 54 -3.35 3.19 -1.10
CA LEU A 54 -3.14 1.89 -1.70
C LEU A 54 -1.89 1.19 -1.13
N VAL A 55 -0.80 1.91 -0.92
CA VAL A 55 0.42 1.35 -0.30
C VAL A 55 0.12 0.87 1.11
N LEU A 56 -0.61 1.64 1.91
CA LEU A 56 -1.02 1.22 3.25
C LEU A 56 -1.92 -0.03 3.18
N ALA A 57 -2.94 -0.01 2.35
CA ALA A 57 -3.83 -1.17 2.16
C ALA A 57 -3.07 -2.42 1.72
N MET A 58 -2.08 -2.29 0.82
CA MET A 58 -1.21 -3.39 0.40
C MET A 58 -0.43 -3.99 1.56
N SER A 59 0.13 -3.16 2.44
CA SER A 59 0.90 -3.63 3.59
C SER A 59 0.05 -4.44 4.58
N LEU A 60 -1.21 -4.08 4.72
CA LEU A 60 -2.17 -4.75 5.60
C LEU A 60 -2.73 -6.06 5.03
N GLN A 61 -2.62 -6.30 3.73
CA GLN A 61 -3.05 -7.55 3.08
C GLN A 61 -1.99 -8.65 3.11
N THR A 62 -0.79 -8.39 3.61
CA THR A 62 0.29 -9.37 3.65
C THR A 62 0.23 -10.22 4.93
N ASP A 63 0.19 -11.56 4.80
CA ASP A 63 0.02 -12.47 5.94
C ASP A 63 1.24 -12.60 6.84
N LYS A 64 2.45 -12.55 6.28
CA LYS A 64 3.69 -12.82 7.04
C LYS A 64 4.73 -11.76 6.80
N GLY A 65 5.40 -11.36 7.89
CA GLY A 65 6.44 -10.34 7.81
C GLY A 65 5.89 -8.92 7.66
N TRP A 66 4.65 -8.69 8.04
CA TRP A 66 3.96 -7.42 7.92
C TRP A 66 4.75 -6.25 8.54
N HIS A 67 5.55 -6.47 9.57
CA HIS A 67 6.45 -5.44 10.11
C HIS A 67 7.43 -4.89 9.07
N ILE A 68 7.96 -5.75 8.21
CA ILE A 68 8.84 -5.31 7.11
C ILE A 68 8.04 -4.49 6.10
N TRP A 69 6.85 -4.96 5.76
CA TRP A 69 5.98 -4.26 4.82
C TRP A 69 5.49 -2.92 5.39
N GLN A 70 5.25 -2.84 6.69
CA GLN A 70 4.92 -1.60 7.40
C GLN A 70 6.06 -0.58 7.33
N LEU A 71 7.31 -1.01 7.57
CA LEU A 71 8.48 -0.14 7.43
C LEU A 71 8.65 0.36 5.99
N ILE A 72 8.45 -0.52 5.01
CA ILE A 72 8.54 -0.16 3.59
C ILE A 72 7.41 0.81 3.22
N SER A 73 6.18 0.52 3.61
CA SER A 73 5.04 1.40 3.33
C SER A 73 5.20 2.76 4.00
N GLY A 74 5.67 2.81 5.25
CA GLY A 74 6.01 4.04 5.95
C GLY A 74 7.03 4.87 5.17
N TYR A 75 8.13 4.28 4.73
CA TYR A 75 9.10 4.97 3.90
C TYR A 75 8.50 5.51 2.59
N VAL A 76 7.69 4.71 1.91
CA VAL A 76 7.05 5.15 0.65
C VAL A 76 6.06 6.29 0.90
N ILE A 77 5.22 6.20 1.93
CA ILE A 77 4.18 7.17 2.25
C ILE A 77 4.79 8.49 2.77
N ASP A 78 5.68 8.40 3.75
CA ASP A 78 6.15 9.55 4.53
C ASP A 78 7.35 10.24 3.90
N VAL A 79 8.16 9.51 3.14
CA VAL A 79 9.35 10.04 2.48
C VAL A 79 9.14 10.20 0.98
N LEU A 80 8.95 9.10 0.27
CA LEU A 80 8.95 9.09 -1.19
C LEU A 80 7.79 9.89 -1.81
N LEU A 81 6.58 9.68 -1.29
CA LEU A 81 5.33 10.32 -1.74
C LEU A 81 4.98 11.57 -0.91
N THR A 82 5.93 12.09 -0.12
CA THR A 82 5.66 13.27 0.72
C THR A 82 5.32 14.49 -0.12
N ASN A 83 4.39 15.29 0.40
CA ASN A 83 4.09 16.61 -0.15
C ASN A 83 4.96 17.71 0.48
N ASN A 84 5.64 17.42 1.58
CA ASN A 84 6.55 18.35 2.24
C ASN A 84 7.94 18.26 1.61
N TYR A 85 8.62 19.41 1.50
CA TYR A 85 10.02 19.46 1.10
C TYR A 85 10.87 19.74 2.33
N ASP A 86 11.78 18.82 2.60
CA ASP A 86 12.82 18.96 3.60
C ASP A 86 14.17 18.73 2.90
N GLU A 87 15.07 19.69 3.02
CA GLU A 87 16.36 19.68 2.31
C GLU A 87 17.27 18.54 2.80
N ALA A 88 17.25 18.25 4.10
CA ALA A 88 18.05 17.17 4.68
C ALA A 88 17.54 15.80 4.21
N ILE A 89 16.22 15.62 4.12
CA ILE A 89 15.62 14.41 3.57
C ILE A 89 15.91 14.30 2.09
N ALA A 90 15.75 15.38 1.33
CA ALA A 90 15.98 15.44 -0.12
C ALA A 90 17.43 15.21 -0.51
N ALA A 91 18.40 15.54 0.36
CA ALA A 91 19.81 15.29 0.12
C ALA A 91 20.13 13.80 -0.07
N HIS A 92 19.37 12.93 0.59
CA HIS A 92 19.59 11.48 0.61
C HIS A 92 18.47 10.65 -0.02
N ASN A 93 17.33 11.27 -0.36
CA ASN A 93 16.16 10.55 -0.87
C ASN A 93 15.56 11.19 -2.11
N PRO A 94 15.18 10.38 -3.12
CA PRO A 94 14.47 10.87 -4.28
C PRO A 94 12.99 11.10 -3.93
N LEU A 95 12.61 12.33 -3.62
CA LEU A 95 11.24 12.71 -3.28
C LEU A 95 10.41 12.78 -4.57
N ARG A 96 9.59 11.76 -4.83
CA ARG A 96 8.88 11.60 -6.10
C ARG A 96 8.10 12.85 -6.51
N ASN A 97 7.28 13.38 -5.61
CA ASN A 97 6.47 14.56 -5.93
C ASN A 97 7.34 15.80 -6.24
N LYS A 98 8.44 15.96 -5.51
CA LYS A 98 9.34 17.11 -5.68
C LYS A 98 10.15 17.02 -6.96
N ILE A 99 10.56 15.81 -7.35
CA ILE A 99 11.23 15.57 -8.64
C ILE A 99 10.27 15.86 -9.81
N CYS A 100 9.06 15.30 -9.77
CA CYS A 100 8.09 15.47 -10.85
C CYS A 100 7.59 16.91 -11.01
N HIS A 101 7.61 17.71 -9.95
CA HIS A 101 7.26 19.13 -9.97
C HIS A 101 8.47 20.07 -10.11
N GLY A 102 9.67 19.52 -10.33
CA GLY A 102 10.90 20.32 -10.55
C GLY A 102 11.43 21.05 -9.31
N VAL A 103 10.95 20.70 -8.11
CA VAL A 103 11.41 21.30 -6.84
C VAL A 103 12.74 20.70 -6.39
N GLN A 104 12.86 19.38 -6.46
CA GLN A 104 14.11 18.67 -6.18
C GLN A 104 14.90 18.54 -7.51
N THR A 105 16.00 19.24 -7.63
CA THR A 105 16.85 19.24 -8.83
C THR A 105 18.15 18.44 -8.67
N ASN A 106 18.52 18.10 -7.44
CA ASN A 106 19.74 17.35 -7.08
C ASN A 106 19.55 15.83 -7.02
N TYR A 107 18.56 15.27 -7.71
CA TYR A 107 18.17 13.85 -7.65
C TYR A 107 19.00 12.93 -8.58
N GLY A 108 19.82 13.46 -9.46
CA GLY A 108 20.58 12.71 -10.46
C GLY A 108 21.85 12.02 -9.92
N THR A 109 21.89 11.67 -8.64
CA THR A 109 23.03 10.97 -8.02
C THR A 109 22.91 9.45 -8.15
N GLU A 110 24.01 8.73 -8.01
CA GLU A 110 24.03 7.28 -7.97
C GLU A 110 23.19 6.74 -6.80
N GLU A 111 23.30 7.37 -5.61
CA GLU A 111 22.52 7.02 -4.43
C GLU A 111 21.00 7.13 -4.67
N HIS A 112 20.55 8.25 -5.26
CA HIS A 112 19.13 8.44 -5.57
C HIS A 112 18.65 7.45 -6.63
N SER A 113 19.47 7.13 -7.63
CA SER A 113 19.14 6.17 -8.67
C SER A 113 18.98 4.76 -8.09
N LEU A 114 19.91 4.37 -7.22
CA LEU A 114 19.85 3.07 -6.54
C LEU A 114 18.62 2.97 -5.63
N LYS A 115 18.33 3.99 -4.82
CA LYS A 115 17.14 4.04 -3.98
C LYS A 115 15.86 3.97 -4.81
N ALA A 116 15.79 4.65 -5.93
CA ALA A 116 14.63 4.60 -6.84
C ALA A 116 14.40 3.17 -7.40
N ILE A 117 15.45 2.47 -7.79
CA ILE A 117 15.36 1.09 -8.27
C ILE A 117 14.89 0.16 -7.14
N LEU A 118 15.50 0.26 -5.96
CA LEU A 118 15.13 -0.54 -4.79
C LEU A 118 13.68 -0.32 -4.38
N VAL A 119 13.21 0.93 -4.39
CA VAL A 119 11.81 1.24 -4.07
C VAL A 119 10.84 0.59 -5.05
N ILE A 120 11.14 0.62 -6.35
CA ILE A 120 10.29 -0.02 -7.35
C ILE A 120 10.27 -1.54 -7.16
N ASP A 121 11.42 -2.16 -6.91
CA ASP A 121 11.49 -3.60 -6.60
C ASP A 121 10.67 -3.94 -5.35
N LEU A 122 10.81 -3.15 -4.28
CA LEU A 122 10.06 -3.34 -3.04
C LEU A 122 8.54 -3.17 -3.22
N ILE A 123 8.09 -2.12 -3.93
CA ILE A 123 6.66 -1.92 -4.23
C ILE A 123 6.11 -3.06 -5.05
N THR A 124 6.86 -3.54 -6.03
CA THR A 124 6.47 -4.68 -6.86
C THR A 124 6.30 -5.95 -6.01
N ARG A 125 7.26 -6.23 -5.12
CA ARG A 125 7.19 -7.36 -4.19
C ARG A 125 6.03 -7.23 -3.21
N LEU A 126 5.81 -6.04 -2.66
CA LEU A 126 4.67 -5.75 -1.80
C LEU A 126 3.35 -6.01 -2.53
N GLY A 127 3.20 -5.51 -3.77
CA GLY A 127 2.02 -5.74 -4.59
C GLY A 127 1.78 -7.23 -4.86
N CYS A 128 2.81 -7.99 -5.21
CA CYS A 128 2.71 -9.44 -5.40
C CYS A 128 2.31 -10.17 -4.11
N ALA A 129 2.91 -9.80 -2.97
CA ALA A 129 2.59 -10.40 -1.68
C ALA A 129 1.15 -10.09 -1.24
N ALA A 130 0.69 -8.86 -1.44
CA ALA A 130 -0.68 -8.46 -1.14
C ALA A 130 -1.70 -9.21 -2.01
N GLN A 131 -1.46 -9.35 -3.31
CA GLN A 131 -2.32 -10.12 -4.20
C GLN A 131 -2.40 -11.59 -3.79
N GLN A 132 -1.27 -12.17 -3.37
CA GLN A 132 -1.25 -13.54 -2.86
C GLN A 132 -2.05 -13.68 -1.56
N GLY A 133 -1.91 -12.74 -0.62
CA GLY A 133 -2.68 -12.71 0.62
C GLY A 133 -4.18 -12.61 0.37
N MET A 134 -4.61 -11.73 -0.54
CA MET A 134 -6.03 -11.61 -0.93
C MET A 134 -6.56 -12.91 -1.54
N ARG A 135 -5.78 -13.56 -2.40
CA ARG A 135 -6.17 -14.84 -3.02
C ARG A 135 -6.35 -15.94 -1.97
N LEU A 136 -5.43 -16.08 -1.04
CA LEU A 136 -5.53 -17.07 0.05
C LEU A 136 -6.74 -16.84 0.94
N LYS A 137 -7.07 -15.58 1.24
CA LYS A 137 -8.28 -15.23 2.01
C LYS A 137 -9.56 -15.61 1.25
N ALA A 138 -9.62 -15.38 -0.07
CA ALA A 138 -10.77 -15.77 -0.90
C ALA A 138 -10.95 -17.28 -0.92
N GLU A 139 -9.89 -18.06 -1.13
CA GLU A 139 -9.92 -19.53 -1.13
C GLU A 139 -10.35 -20.10 0.24
N ALA A 140 -9.91 -19.49 1.35
CA ALA A 140 -10.30 -19.87 2.69
C ALA A 140 -11.81 -19.63 2.96
N SER A 141 -12.35 -18.51 2.50
CA SER A 141 -13.78 -18.18 2.65
C SER A 141 -14.67 -19.14 1.86
N GLU A 142 -14.29 -19.50 0.64
CA GLU A 142 -15.03 -20.49 -0.19
C GLU A 142 -15.02 -21.90 0.44
N SER A 143 -13.90 -22.32 1.01
CA SER A 143 -13.77 -23.61 1.66
C SER A 143 -14.57 -23.72 2.95
N GLY A 144 -14.68 -22.62 3.69
CA GLY A 144 -15.50 -22.51 4.92
C GLY A 144 -17.00 -22.62 4.60
N GLY A 145 -17.48 -21.96 3.54
CA GLY A 145 -18.86 -22.03 3.09
C GLY A 145 -19.30 -23.44 2.70
N ARG A 146 -18.48 -24.16 1.95
CA ARG A 146 -18.79 -25.56 1.54
C ARG A 146 -18.89 -26.53 2.73
N LYS A 147 -18.12 -26.31 3.80
CA LYS A 147 -18.23 -27.16 5.00
C LYS A 147 -19.49 -26.88 5.80
N ALA A 148 -19.99 -25.66 5.83
CA ALA A 148 -21.23 -25.30 6.49
C ALA A 148 -22.44 -25.92 5.77
N GLU A 149 -22.51 -25.83 4.45
CA GLU A 149 -23.59 -26.43 3.65
C GLU A 149 -23.62 -27.98 3.76
N ALA A 150 -22.45 -28.63 3.78
CA ALA A 150 -22.37 -30.07 3.95
C ALA A 150 -22.83 -30.55 5.36
N SER A 151 -22.66 -29.72 6.40
CA SER A 151 -23.12 -30.04 7.76
C SER A 151 -24.63 -29.91 7.91
N GLU A 152 -25.27 -28.94 7.25
CA GLU A 152 -26.73 -28.80 7.28
C GLU A 152 -27.45 -29.89 6.50
N ALA A 153 -26.87 -30.42 5.43
CA ALA A 153 -27.45 -31.50 4.63
C ALA A 153 -27.44 -32.86 5.35
N TYR A 154 -26.69 -33.02 6.45
CA TYR A 154 -26.61 -34.28 7.22
C TYR A 154 -27.57 -34.32 8.41
N HIS A 155 -28.22 -33.22 8.77
CA HIS A 155 -29.13 -33.11 9.91
C HIS A 155 -30.61 -32.87 9.52
N GLY A 156 -30.96 -32.96 8.26
CA GLY A 156 -32.33 -32.98 7.72
C GLY A 156 -32.69 -34.39 7.22
#